data_4a93289ae25d880e1e10a5a9f2e61efe
#
_entry.id   4a93289ae25d880e1e10a5a9f2e61efe
#
_cell.length_a   1.000
_cell.length_b   1.000
_cell.length_c   1.000
_cell.angle_alpha   90.00
_cell.angle_beta   90.00
_cell.angle_gamma   90.00
#
_symmetry.space_group_name_H-M   'P 1'
#
loop_
_entity.id
_entity.type
_entity.pdbx_description
1 polymer ?
#
loop_
_entity_poly.entity_id
_entity_poly.type
_entity_poly.pdbx_seq_one_letter_code
_entity_poly.pdbx_strand_id
1 'polypeptide(L)'
;MDAAEYGILLAQKYDANLIALYASPKIISSEYYEDNDIRTNKSVLGGGIAELPRHEIEEKSFSKIKEKCKQNNVRVITEVVLRNKSVAADIIDYAENNNVNLIVIGTKGRTGFKRLLLGSVASAVVTYAHCPVMVVK
;
A
#
# COMPACT_ATOMS: atom_id res chain seq x y z
N MET A 1 8.45 11.79 -11.63
CA MET A 1 7.74 11.74 -10.32
C MET A 1 7.10 10.37 -10.18
N ASP A 2 7.22 9.77 -9.03
CA ASP A 2 6.52 8.52 -8.71
C ASP A 2 5.09 8.78 -8.17
N ALA A 3 4.32 7.71 -7.95
CA ALA A 3 2.93 7.82 -7.48
C ALA A 3 2.82 8.56 -6.14
N ALA A 4 3.77 8.35 -5.22
CA ALA A 4 3.76 9.03 -3.92
C ALA A 4 3.97 10.54 -4.08
N GLU A 5 4.88 10.95 -4.95
CA GLU A 5 5.14 12.37 -5.24
C GLU A 5 3.93 13.05 -5.87
N TYR A 6 3.23 12.39 -6.80
CA TYR A 6 1.96 12.89 -7.35
C TYR A 6 0.88 13.00 -6.27
N GLY A 7 0.77 11.98 -5.41
CA GLY A 7 -0.18 12.01 -4.28
C GLY A 7 0.06 13.19 -3.34
N ILE A 8 1.32 13.45 -2.98
CA ILE A 8 1.71 14.58 -2.13
C ILE A 8 1.39 15.92 -2.83
N LEU A 9 1.73 16.05 -4.11
CA LEU A 9 1.46 17.27 -4.89
C LEU A 9 -0.04 17.58 -4.94
N LEU A 10 -0.86 16.57 -5.20
CA LEU A 10 -2.31 16.74 -5.24
C LEU A 10 -2.89 17.07 -3.86
N ALA A 11 -2.45 16.35 -2.82
CA ALA A 11 -2.88 16.62 -1.45
C ALA A 11 -2.54 18.05 -1.01
N GLN A 12 -1.35 18.52 -1.34
CA GLN A 12 -0.93 19.91 -1.08
C GLN A 12 -1.81 20.91 -1.85
N LYS A 13 -2.01 20.67 -3.15
CA LYS A 13 -2.77 21.60 -4.01
C LYS A 13 -4.23 21.73 -3.62
N TYR A 14 -4.85 20.67 -3.16
CA TYR A 14 -6.27 20.64 -2.82
C TYR A 14 -6.55 20.63 -1.31
N ASP A 15 -5.55 20.85 -0.48
CA ASP A 15 -5.64 20.77 0.99
C ASP A 15 -6.32 19.47 1.45
N ALA A 16 -5.95 18.37 0.83
CA ALA A 16 -6.51 17.04 1.10
C ALA A 16 -5.65 16.27 2.11
N ASN A 17 -6.26 15.28 2.77
CA ASN A 17 -5.53 14.30 3.55
C ASN A 17 -4.96 13.23 2.63
N LEU A 18 -3.70 12.88 2.83
CA LEU A 18 -3.05 11.78 2.11
C LEU A 18 -3.09 10.51 2.96
N ILE A 19 -3.51 9.41 2.35
CA ILE A 19 -3.38 8.07 2.93
C ILE A 19 -2.31 7.33 2.16
N ALA A 20 -1.21 6.98 2.80
CA ALA A 20 -0.19 6.11 2.23
C ALA A 20 -0.48 4.67 2.66
N LEU A 21 -0.89 3.84 1.71
CA LEU A 21 -1.34 2.48 1.93
C LEU A 21 -0.31 1.47 1.45
N TYR A 22 0.03 0.53 2.31
CA TYR A 22 0.77 -0.68 1.97
C TYR A 22 -0.15 -1.89 2.08
N ALA A 23 -0.42 -2.54 0.96
CA ALA A 23 -1.16 -3.80 0.96
C ALA A 23 -0.17 -4.97 0.92
N SER A 24 -0.22 -5.83 1.93
CA SER A 24 0.68 -6.98 2.01
C SER A 24 0.40 -7.99 0.89
N PRO A 25 1.42 -8.50 0.20
CA PRO A 25 1.24 -9.51 -0.84
C PRO A 25 0.92 -10.89 -0.29
N LYS A 26 1.02 -11.11 1.02
CA LYS A 26 0.81 -12.40 1.66
C LYS A 26 -0.49 -12.46 2.46
N ILE A 27 -1.15 -13.61 2.43
CA ILE A 27 -2.30 -13.92 3.29
C ILE A 27 -1.75 -14.24 4.68
N ILE A 28 -2.25 -13.53 5.69
CA ILE A 28 -1.98 -13.86 7.08
C ILE A 28 -3.12 -14.74 7.54
N SER A 29 -2.81 -16.01 7.86
CA SER A 29 -3.79 -16.89 8.48
C SER A 29 -4.08 -16.41 9.90
N SER A 30 -5.34 -16.49 10.31
CA SER A 30 -5.80 -16.05 11.64
C SER A 30 -5.12 -16.78 12.81
N GLU A 31 -4.43 -17.86 12.56
CA GLU A 31 -3.70 -18.64 13.57
C GLU A 31 -2.45 -17.95 14.14
N TYR A 32 -1.99 -16.87 13.49
CA TYR A 32 -0.80 -16.12 13.93
C TYR A 32 -1.08 -15.02 14.96
N TYR A 33 -2.33 -14.79 15.33
CA TYR A 33 -2.68 -13.71 16.24
C TYR A 33 -2.73 -14.09 17.73
N GLU A 34 -2.65 -15.37 18.07
CA GLU A 34 -2.77 -15.81 19.47
C GLU A 34 -1.45 -15.99 20.23
N ASP A 35 -0.31 -15.92 19.58
CA ASP A 35 0.97 -16.08 20.27
C ASP A 35 1.78 -14.78 20.30
N ASN A 36 1.61 -14.06 21.41
CA ASN A 36 2.41 -12.89 21.80
C ASN A 36 3.87 -13.22 22.12
N ASP A 37 4.37 -14.34 21.65
CA ASP A 37 5.78 -14.72 21.90
C ASP A 37 6.65 -14.27 20.72
N ILE A 38 7.28 -13.12 20.92
CA ILE A 38 8.23 -12.43 20.04
C ILE A 38 9.43 -13.31 19.63
N ARG A 39 9.49 -14.57 20.05
CA ARG A 39 10.65 -15.45 19.88
C ARG A 39 10.57 -16.52 18.81
N THR A 40 9.45 -16.71 18.15
CA THR A 40 9.33 -17.71 17.08
C THR A 40 9.18 -17.11 15.71
N ASN A 41 10.15 -16.30 15.31
CA ASN A 41 10.34 -15.85 13.95
C ASN A 41 10.99 -16.96 13.08
N LYS A 42 10.55 -18.20 13.22
CA LYS A 42 10.91 -19.25 12.29
C LYS A 42 9.69 -19.63 11.48
N SER A 43 9.65 -19.10 10.26
CA SER A 43 8.77 -19.58 9.21
C SER A 43 8.94 -21.09 9.02
N VAL A 44 8.05 -21.83 9.59
CA VAL A 44 7.96 -23.28 9.38
C VAL A 44 6.99 -23.54 8.24
N LEU A 45 7.25 -23.02 7.07
CA LEU A 45 6.65 -23.55 5.82
C LEU A 45 7.46 -23.04 4.63
N GLY A 46 8.04 -23.99 3.94
CA GLY A 46 8.94 -23.93 2.85
C GLY A 46 8.91 -22.70 1.92
N GLY A 47 10.06 -22.08 1.71
CA GLY A 47 10.35 -21.26 0.55
C GLY A 47 9.78 -19.85 0.55
N GLY A 48 9.30 -19.33 1.67
CA GLY A 48 8.76 -17.98 1.78
C GLY A 48 9.80 -16.97 2.25
N ILE A 49 9.91 -15.83 1.59
CA ILE A 49 10.55 -14.63 2.08
C ILE A 49 10.00 -14.35 3.49
N ALA A 50 10.87 -14.27 4.50
CA ALA A 50 10.49 -13.93 5.86
C ALA A 50 9.71 -12.61 5.86
N GLU A 51 8.51 -12.60 6.43
CA GLU A 51 7.75 -11.36 6.57
C GLU A 51 8.49 -10.44 7.52
N LEU A 52 8.69 -9.21 7.07
CA LEU A 52 9.20 -8.17 7.96
C LEU A 52 8.14 -7.88 9.02
N PRO A 53 8.53 -7.67 10.28
CA PRO A 53 7.61 -7.19 11.30
C PRO A 53 6.88 -5.92 10.83
N ARG A 54 5.64 -5.74 11.26
CA ARG A 54 4.83 -4.59 10.83
C ARG A 54 5.55 -3.25 10.98
N HIS A 55 6.26 -3.05 12.09
CA HIS A 55 7.02 -1.82 12.33
C HIS A 55 8.15 -1.59 11.32
N GLU A 56 8.82 -2.66 10.85
CA GLU A 56 9.84 -2.53 9.80
C GLU A 56 9.24 -2.21 8.43
N ILE A 57 8.05 -2.74 8.14
CA ILE A 57 7.30 -2.39 6.93
C ILE A 57 6.92 -0.90 7.00
N GLU A 58 6.40 -0.46 8.13
CA GLU A 58 6.02 0.94 8.35
C GLU A 58 7.23 1.87 8.20
N GLU A 59 8.35 1.54 8.82
CA GLU A 59 9.56 2.34 8.74
C GLU A 59 10.14 2.38 7.32
N LYS A 60 10.33 1.22 6.69
CA LYS A 60 10.93 1.14 5.35
C LYS A 60 10.03 1.71 4.26
N SER A 61 8.71 1.49 4.36
CA SER A 61 7.78 1.89 3.31
C SER A 61 7.34 3.34 3.42
N PHE A 62 7.23 3.89 4.62
CA PHE A 62 6.60 5.18 4.83
C PHE A 62 7.53 6.30 5.29
N SER A 63 8.77 6.02 5.71
CA SER A 63 9.68 7.05 6.22
C SER A 63 9.88 8.20 5.22
N LYS A 64 10.17 7.88 3.97
CA LYS A 64 10.36 8.88 2.91
C LYS A 64 9.09 9.67 2.61
N ILE A 65 7.93 9.01 2.60
CA ILE A 65 6.64 9.66 2.36
C ILE A 65 6.32 10.62 3.49
N LYS A 66 6.48 10.19 4.75
CA LYS A 66 6.26 11.03 5.94
C LYS A 66 7.15 12.27 5.92
N GLU A 67 8.43 12.11 5.59
CA GLU A 67 9.38 13.23 5.48
C GLU A 67 8.96 14.23 4.39
N LYS A 68 8.66 13.74 3.19
CA LYS A 68 8.19 14.59 2.07
C LYS A 68 6.87 15.30 2.41
N CYS A 69 5.93 14.62 3.05
CA CYS A 69 4.67 15.24 3.49
C CYS A 69 4.92 16.35 4.50
N LYS A 70 5.81 16.15 5.48
CA LYS A 70 6.21 17.16 6.45
C LYS A 70 6.81 18.39 5.77
N GLN A 71 7.72 18.20 4.81
CA GLN A 71 8.33 19.29 4.05
C GLN A 71 7.32 20.10 3.23
N ASN A 72 6.24 19.47 2.79
CA ASN A 72 5.20 20.09 1.96
C ASN A 72 3.93 20.48 2.74
N ASN A 73 3.94 20.39 4.07
CA ASN A 73 2.78 20.65 4.93
C ASN A 73 1.53 19.83 4.58
N VAL A 74 1.72 18.58 4.18
CA VAL A 74 0.65 17.64 3.86
C VAL A 74 0.39 16.72 5.05
N ARG A 75 -0.88 16.60 5.43
CA ARG A 75 -1.31 15.62 6.44
C ARG A 75 -1.32 14.22 5.85
N VAL A 76 -0.60 13.30 6.48
CA VAL A 76 -0.50 11.91 6.01
C VAL A 76 -0.90 10.92 7.09
N ILE A 77 -1.70 9.95 6.69
CA ILE A 77 -2.03 8.74 7.46
C ILE A 77 -1.33 7.58 6.77
N THR A 78 -0.66 6.74 7.52
CA THR A 78 0.02 5.55 6.98
C THR A 78 -0.70 4.29 7.46
N GLU A 79 -1.04 3.39 6.54
CA GLU A 79 -1.78 2.18 6.82
C GLU A 79 -1.14 0.95 6.17
N VAL A 80 -1.06 -0.12 6.94
CA VAL A 80 -0.68 -1.45 6.46
C VAL A 80 -1.91 -2.33 6.45
N VAL A 81 -2.35 -2.73 5.27
CA VAL A 81 -3.45 -3.67 5.11
C VAL A 81 -2.89 -5.08 4.91
N LEU A 82 -3.26 -5.97 5.80
CA LEU A 82 -2.91 -7.37 5.72
C LEU A 82 -3.82 -8.06 4.71
N ARG A 83 -3.22 -8.86 3.82
CA ARG A 83 -3.96 -9.50 2.74
C ARG A 83 -5.04 -10.43 3.26
N ASN A 84 -6.28 -10.12 2.90
CA ASN A 84 -7.44 -10.95 3.18
C ASN A 84 -7.96 -11.66 1.92
N LYS A 85 -7.95 -10.97 0.77
CA LYS A 85 -8.43 -11.47 -0.52
C LYS A 85 -7.31 -11.45 -1.55
N SER A 86 -7.20 -10.35 -2.26
CA SER A 86 -6.09 -10.04 -3.17
C SER A 86 -5.60 -8.62 -2.88
N VAL A 87 -4.37 -8.31 -3.28
CA VAL A 87 -3.83 -6.95 -3.09
C VAL A 87 -4.77 -5.89 -3.67
N ALA A 88 -5.28 -6.08 -4.88
CA ALA A 88 -6.19 -5.15 -5.51
C ALA A 88 -7.52 -5.05 -4.76
N ALA A 89 -8.12 -6.17 -4.36
CA ALA A 89 -9.37 -6.18 -3.61
C ALA A 89 -9.22 -5.50 -2.25
N ASP A 90 -8.13 -5.74 -1.56
CA ASP A 90 -7.86 -5.13 -0.25
C ASP A 90 -7.67 -3.61 -0.36
N ILE A 91 -7.01 -3.12 -1.44
CA ILE A 91 -6.90 -1.69 -1.73
C ILE A 91 -8.28 -1.08 -2.00
N ILE A 92 -9.09 -1.72 -2.82
CA ILE A 92 -10.43 -1.26 -3.20
C ILE A 92 -11.34 -1.21 -1.99
N ASP A 93 -11.38 -2.29 -1.20
CA ASP A 93 -12.19 -2.37 0.03
C ASP A 93 -11.77 -1.29 1.05
N TYR A 94 -10.46 -1.08 1.21
CA TYR A 94 -9.96 -0.01 2.08
C TYR A 94 -10.41 1.37 1.60
N ALA A 95 -10.25 1.65 0.31
CA ALA A 95 -10.64 2.93 -0.28
C ALA A 95 -12.14 3.20 -0.15
N GLU A 96 -12.98 2.20 -0.36
CA GLU A 96 -14.43 2.31 -0.22
C GLU A 96 -14.84 2.54 1.23
N ASN A 97 -14.31 1.73 2.17
CA ASN A 97 -14.63 1.83 3.59
C ASN A 97 -14.16 3.15 4.24
N ASN A 98 -13.16 3.80 3.68
CA ASN A 98 -12.62 5.07 4.17
C ASN A 98 -13.03 6.28 3.31
N ASN A 99 -14.01 6.12 2.41
CA ASN A 99 -14.52 7.20 1.55
C ASN A 99 -13.42 7.95 0.80
N VAL A 100 -12.45 7.21 0.26
CA VAL A 100 -11.36 7.78 -0.52
C VAL A 100 -11.91 8.38 -1.81
N ASN A 101 -11.49 9.59 -2.15
CA ASN A 101 -11.99 10.34 -3.31
C ASN A 101 -11.13 10.17 -4.56
N LEU A 102 -9.89 9.75 -4.40
CA LEU A 102 -8.94 9.51 -5.49
C LEU A 102 -7.92 8.47 -5.06
N ILE A 103 -7.66 7.49 -5.89
CA ILE A 103 -6.55 6.55 -5.73
C ILE A 103 -5.43 6.96 -6.68
N VAL A 104 -4.20 7.06 -6.16
CA VAL A 104 -2.99 7.27 -6.97
C VAL A 104 -2.14 6.01 -6.89
N ILE A 105 -1.88 5.39 -8.02
CA ILE A 105 -1.19 4.09 -8.09
C ILE A 105 -0.15 4.08 -9.22
N GLY A 106 0.98 3.41 -8.99
CA GLY A 106 1.99 3.20 -10.02
C GLY A 106 1.62 2.10 -11.01
N THR A 107 2.08 2.19 -12.24
CA THR A 107 1.89 1.13 -13.25
C THR A 107 2.69 -0.13 -12.95
N LYS A 108 3.84 0.02 -12.29
CA LYS A 108 4.77 -1.05 -11.97
C LYS A 108 4.65 -1.36 -10.49
N GLY A 109 4.16 -2.55 -10.16
CA GLY A 109 4.31 -3.09 -8.84
C GLY A 109 5.78 -3.42 -8.54
N ARG A 110 6.05 -3.99 -7.37
CA ARG A 110 7.38 -4.40 -6.91
C ARG A 110 8.08 -5.42 -7.82
N THR A 111 7.36 -6.10 -8.69
CA THR A 111 7.87 -7.16 -9.57
C THR A 111 8.56 -6.66 -10.84
N GLY A 112 8.51 -5.37 -11.16
CA GLY A 112 9.36 -4.74 -12.18
C GLY A 112 9.28 -5.30 -13.60
N PHE A 113 8.17 -5.88 -14.02
CA PHE A 113 7.99 -6.36 -15.39
C PHE A 113 8.01 -5.20 -16.38
N LYS A 114 9.12 -5.03 -17.07
CA LYS A 114 9.37 -3.89 -17.97
C LYS A 114 8.48 -3.85 -19.23
N ARG A 115 7.72 -4.90 -19.52
CA ARG A 115 6.95 -5.04 -20.76
C ARG A 115 5.44 -4.83 -20.62
N LEU A 116 4.90 -4.79 -19.41
CA LEU A 116 3.49 -4.54 -19.21
C LEU A 116 3.24 -3.05 -19.04
N LEU A 117 2.35 -2.50 -19.86
CA LEU A 117 1.92 -1.10 -19.77
C LEU A 117 1.19 -0.82 -18.45
N LEU A 118 0.52 -1.82 -17.89
CA LEU A 118 -0.24 -1.73 -16.65
C LEU A 118 -0.13 -3.05 -15.88
N GLY A 119 0.36 -3.01 -14.65
CA GLY A 119 0.45 -4.18 -13.79
C GLY A 119 -0.93 -4.74 -13.39
N SER A 120 -0.98 -5.99 -12.97
CA SER A 120 -2.24 -6.67 -12.60
C SER A 120 -3.01 -5.98 -11.48
N VAL A 121 -2.30 -5.47 -10.47
CA VAL A 121 -2.92 -4.74 -9.35
C VAL A 121 -3.50 -3.42 -9.84
N ALA A 122 -2.73 -2.61 -10.56
CA ALA A 122 -3.19 -1.34 -11.10
C ALA A 122 -4.38 -1.53 -12.06
N SER A 123 -4.33 -2.53 -12.92
CA SER A 123 -5.44 -2.87 -13.84
C SER A 123 -6.73 -3.21 -13.09
N ALA A 124 -6.65 -4.03 -12.06
CA ALA A 124 -7.81 -4.40 -11.25
C ALA A 124 -8.36 -3.19 -10.46
N VAL A 125 -7.49 -2.37 -9.88
CA VAL A 125 -7.91 -1.15 -9.18
C VAL A 125 -8.62 -0.19 -10.11
N VAL A 126 -8.09 0.06 -11.30
CA VAL A 126 -8.74 0.91 -12.32
C VAL A 126 -10.12 0.38 -12.71
N THR A 127 -10.25 -0.94 -12.84
CA THR A 127 -11.49 -1.57 -13.27
C THR A 127 -12.58 -1.53 -12.20
N TYR A 128 -12.22 -1.75 -10.93
CA TYR A 128 -13.19 -2.02 -9.87
C TYR A 128 -13.29 -0.94 -8.78
N ALA A 129 -12.43 0.08 -8.78
CA ALA A 129 -12.51 1.14 -7.78
C ALA A 129 -13.81 1.94 -7.90
N HIS A 130 -14.35 2.36 -6.74
CA HIS A 130 -15.55 3.20 -6.65
C HIS A 130 -15.27 4.68 -6.97
N CYS A 131 -14.02 5.09 -6.99
CA CYS A 131 -13.59 6.47 -7.19
C CYS A 131 -12.61 6.58 -8.37
N PRO A 132 -12.30 7.80 -8.83
CA PRO A 132 -11.25 8.03 -9.82
C PRO A 132 -9.92 7.43 -9.44
N VAL A 133 -9.18 6.91 -10.41
CA VAL A 133 -7.86 6.33 -10.24
C VAL A 133 -6.87 7.04 -11.17
N MET A 134 -5.84 7.62 -10.58
CA MET A 134 -4.71 8.17 -11.31
C MET A 134 -3.61 7.12 -11.39
N VAL A 135 -3.24 6.75 -12.60
CA VAL A 135 -2.15 5.81 -12.85
C VAL A 135 -0.90 6.57 -13.24
N VAL A 136 0.18 6.35 -12.49
CA VAL A 136 1.48 7.00 -12.69
C VAL A 136 2.45 6.00 -13.32
N LYS A 137 3.04 6.39 -14.45
CA LYS A 137 4.03 5.57 -15.17
C LYS A 137 5.45 5.78 -14.62
#